data_08c5bee971e1dc893b8fe31f980429ec
#
_entry.id   08c5bee971e1dc893b8fe31f980429ec
#
_cell.length_a   1.000
_cell.length_b   1.000
_cell.length_c   1.000
_cell.angle_alpha   90.00
_cell.angle_beta   90.00
_cell.angle_gamma   90.00
#
_symmetry.space_group_name_H-M   'P 1'
#
loop_
_entity.id
_entity.type
_entity.pdbx_description
1 polymer ?
#
loop_
_entity_poly.entity_id
_entity_poly.type
_entity_poly.pdbx_seq_one_letter_code
_entity_poly.pdbx_strand_id
1 'polypeptide(L)'
;YFLKTRPHDLTRRLRLHRLIKMLDDSAALCALGRDLIADLLAGKQIRQAVEVLVDCLRVNPEFKPAHEAHYLPLAEMLKVVGDATSAVRLIHGFYQRYPDSEHLPRLYLMAAGMLFEQLHQPAQAVKILDFLQARYPGHAIQPEVRVYQKLIKGLARL
;
A
#
# COMPACT_ATOMS: atom_id res chain seq x y z
N TYR A 1 8.64 28.42 -1.78
CA TYR A 1 9.41 27.29 -1.34
C TYR A 1 10.01 26.53 -2.50
N PHE A 2 11.29 26.70 -2.65
CA PHE A 2 11.96 26.26 -3.85
C PHE A 2 12.16 24.80 -3.98
N LEU A 3 11.87 24.05 -2.97
CA LEU A 3 12.02 22.63 -2.97
C LEU A 3 10.86 21.92 -3.66
N LYS A 4 9.93 22.69 -4.23
CA LYS A 4 9.05 22.10 -5.25
C LYS A 4 9.95 21.61 -6.37
N THR A 5 10.01 20.32 -6.48
CA THR A 5 10.83 19.60 -7.42
C THR A 5 10.64 20.15 -8.81
N ARG A 6 11.70 20.71 -9.35
CA ARG A 6 11.71 21.08 -10.77
C ARG A 6 11.65 19.77 -11.57
N PRO A 7 10.93 19.73 -12.69
CA PRO A 7 10.84 18.50 -13.51
C PRO A 7 12.20 17.86 -13.81
N HIS A 8 13.23 18.68 -13.98
CA HIS A 8 14.59 18.20 -14.22
C HIS A 8 15.20 17.46 -13.04
N ASP A 9 14.91 17.91 -11.82
CA ASP A 9 15.43 17.28 -10.61
C ASP A 9 14.76 15.92 -10.41
N LEU A 10 13.48 15.82 -10.68
CA LEU A 10 12.77 14.56 -10.60
C LEU A 10 13.31 13.54 -11.60
N THR A 11 13.55 13.97 -12.85
CA THR A 11 14.14 13.12 -13.88
C THR A 11 15.52 12.61 -13.48
N ARG A 12 16.38 13.48 -12.92
CA ARG A 12 17.70 13.09 -12.42
C ARG A 12 17.59 12.07 -11.30
N ARG A 13 16.66 12.29 -10.38
CA ARG A 13 16.47 11.40 -9.23
C ARG A 13 15.94 10.03 -9.68
N LEU A 14 15.06 9.98 -10.66
CA LEU A 14 14.61 8.71 -11.25
C LEU A 14 15.74 7.96 -11.95
N ARG A 15 16.61 8.67 -12.65
CA ARG A 15 17.81 8.07 -13.27
C ARG A 15 18.75 7.53 -12.20
N LEU A 16 18.99 8.30 -11.14
CA LEU A 16 19.82 7.86 -10.02
C LEU A 16 19.21 6.63 -9.35
N HIS A 17 17.91 6.62 -9.14
CA HIS A 17 17.21 5.47 -8.58
C HIS A 17 17.45 4.20 -9.42
N ARG A 18 17.35 4.30 -10.73
CA ARG A 18 17.63 3.18 -11.63
C ARG A 18 19.09 2.71 -11.54
N LEU A 19 20.03 3.65 -11.44
CA LEU A 19 21.45 3.32 -11.29
C LEU A 19 21.72 2.62 -9.96
N ILE A 20 21.18 3.12 -8.88
CA ILE A 20 21.32 2.51 -7.54
C ILE A 20 20.72 1.11 -7.53
N LYS A 21 19.59 0.93 -8.18
CA LYS A 21 18.95 -0.38 -8.35
C LYS A 21 19.88 -1.36 -9.06
N MET A 22 20.59 -0.91 -10.10
CA MET A 22 21.55 -1.73 -10.81
C MET A 22 22.78 -2.09 -9.99
N LEU A 23 23.14 -1.23 -9.03
CA LEU A 23 24.28 -1.45 -8.12
C LEU A 23 23.90 -2.27 -6.88
N ASP A 24 22.64 -2.66 -6.76
CA ASP A 24 22.13 -3.49 -5.66
C ASP A 24 22.33 -2.89 -4.25
N ASP A 25 22.31 -1.57 -4.15
CA ASP A 25 22.37 -0.85 -2.88
C ASP A 25 20.93 -0.62 -2.35
N SER A 26 20.45 -1.58 -1.56
CA SER A 26 19.06 -1.56 -1.06
C SER A 26 18.78 -0.40 -0.11
N ALA A 27 19.74 -0.02 0.73
CA ALA A 27 19.54 1.09 1.68
C ALA A 27 19.42 2.43 0.96
N ALA A 28 20.31 2.70 0.01
CA ALA A 28 20.27 3.92 -0.80
C ALA A 28 19.01 3.94 -1.69
N LEU A 29 18.63 2.80 -2.26
CA LEU A 29 17.43 2.68 -3.09
C LEU A 29 16.18 3.06 -2.29
N CYS A 30 16.03 2.52 -1.08
CA CYS A 30 14.87 2.79 -0.23
C CYS A 30 14.84 4.23 0.29
N ALA A 31 15.98 4.79 0.67
CA ALA A 31 16.07 6.18 1.11
C ALA A 31 15.64 7.15 0.00
N LEU A 32 16.19 6.98 -1.20
CA LEU A 32 15.83 7.79 -2.35
C LEU A 32 14.39 7.52 -2.77
N GLY A 33 13.93 6.28 -2.66
CA GLY A 33 12.58 5.87 -3.02
C GLY A 33 11.51 6.59 -2.21
N ARG A 34 11.71 6.78 -0.91
CA ARG A 34 10.73 7.51 -0.07
C ARG A 34 10.54 8.94 -0.55
N ASP A 35 11.63 9.64 -0.87
CA ASP A 35 11.59 11.01 -1.36
C ASP A 35 10.95 11.09 -2.74
N LEU A 36 11.29 10.16 -3.63
CA LEU A 36 10.69 10.10 -4.97
C LEU A 36 9.20 9.83 -4.93
N ILE A 37 8.76 8.91 -4.10
CA ILE A 37 7.34 8.59 -3.93
C ILE A 37 6.59 9.84 -3.47
N ALA A 38 7.11 10.54 -2.46
CA ALA A 38 6.48 11.77 -1.98
C ALA A 38 6.32 12.81 -3.08
N ASP A 39 7.37 13.04 -3.88
CA ASP A 39 7.35 14.03 -4.95
C ASP A 39 6.46 13.61 -6.12
N LEU A 40 6.48 12.32 -6.47
CA LEU A 40 5.63 11.79 -7.54
C LEU A 40 4.15 11.87 -7.17
N LEU A 41 3.80 11.58 -5.92
CA LEU A 41 2.42 11.72 -5.43
C LEU A 41 2.00 13.19 -5.41
N ALA A 42 2.88 14.10 -4.99
CA ALA A 42 2.60 15.53 -5.02
C ALA A 42 2.35 16.02 -6.45
N GLY A 43 3.05 15.46 -7.43
CA GLY A 43 2.86 15.76 -8.86
C GLY A 43 1.76 14.95 -9.53
N LYS A 44 0.98 14.18 -8.77
CA LYS A 44 -0.09 13.29 -9.25
C LYS A 44 0.39 12.22 -10.25
N GLN A 45 1.64 11.85 -10.17
CA GLN A 45 2.24 10.79 -10.99
C GLN A 45 2.21 9.46 -10.23
N ILE A 46 1.02 9.00 -9.90
CA ILE A 46 0.79 7.86 -9.00
C ILE A 46 1.35 6.56 -9.59
N ARG A 47 1.21 6.36 -10.89
CA ARG A 47 1.72 5.15 -11.56
C ARG A 47 3.24 5.02 -11.42
N GLN A 48 3.97 6.12 -11.62
CA GLN A 48 5.43 6.14 -11.43
C GLN A 48 5.81 5.94 -9.96
N ALA A 49 5.03 6.52 -9.03
CA ALA A 49 5.24 6.31 -7.61
C ALA A 49 5.12 4.82 -7.23
N VAL A 50 4.15 4.12 -7.82
CA VAL A 50 3.97 2.68 -7.60
C VAL A 50 5.15 1.88 -8.15
N GLU A 51 5.69 2.25 -9.31
CA GLU A 51 6.88 1.59 -9.86
C GLU A 51 8.07 1.70 -8.91
N VAL A 52 8.29 2.87 -8.34
CA VAL A 52 9.35 3.09 -7.32
C VAL A 52 9.07 2.26 -6.07
N LEU A 53 7.82 2.25 -5.61
CA LEU A 53 7.41 1.46 -4.44
C LEU A 53 7.67 -0.04 -4.65
N VAL A 54 7.29 -0.58 -5.80
CA VAL A 54 7.48 -2.00 -6.12
C VAL A 54 8.96 -2.37 -6.13
N ASP A 55 9.80 -1.51 -6.70
CA ASP A 55 11.26 -1.71 -6.68
C ASP A 55 11.81 -1.74 -5.24
N CYS A 56 11.35 -0.82 -4.40
CA CYS A 56 11.76 -0.79 -2.99
C CYS A 56 11.27 -2.01 -2.21
N LEU A 57 10.02 -2.44 -2.43
CA LEU A 57 9.48 -3.64 -1.78
C LEU A 57 10.18 -4.92 -2.22
N ARG A 58 10.70 -4.95 -3.44
CA ARG A 58 11.43 -6.11 -3.96
C ARG A 58 12.74 -6.32 -3.22
N VAL A 59 13.45 -5.24 -2.89
CA VAL A 59 14.71 -5.32 -2.15
C VAL A 59 14.52 -5.31 -0.64
N ASN A 60 13.41 -4.73 -0.15
CA ASN A 60 13.08 -4.71 1.27
C ASN A 60 11.55 -4.87 1.44
N PRO A 61 11.06 -6.09 1.71
CA PRO A 61 9.62 -6.32 1.89
C PRO A 61 8.97 -5.50 3.01
N GLU A 62 9.77 -4.99 3.94
CA GLU A 62 9.31 -4.14 5.05
C GLU A 62 9.37 -2.65 4.71
N PHE A 63 9.67 -2.29 3.46
CA PHE A 63 9.73 -0.88 3.04
C PHE A 63 8.39 -0.19 3.30
N LYS A 64 8.44 1.04 3.84
CA LYS A 64 7.26 1.87 4.10
C LYS A 64 7.48 3.29 3.59
N PRO A 65 6.41 3.92 3.03
CA PRO A 65 6.46 5.35 2.68
C PRO A 65 6.65 6.24 3.91
N ALA A 66 7.01 7.50 3.68
CA ALA A 66 7.34 8.44 4.76
C ALA A 66 6.12 8.89 5.57
N HIS A 67 4.93 8.99 4.94
CA HIS A 67 3.72 9.54 5.58
C HIS A 67 2.51 8.63 5.39
N GLU A 68 1.59 8.66 6.37
CA GLU A 68 0.36 7.88 6.29
C GLU A 68 -0.51 8.24 5.08
N ALA A 69 -0.50 9.50 4.67
CA ALA A 69 -1.28 9.97 3.51
C ALA A 69 -0.83 9.35 2.18
N HIS A 70 0.38 8.80 2.11
CA HIS A 70 0.90 8.19 0.90
C HIS A 70 0.35 6.77 0.64
N TYR A 71 -0.13 6.09 1.69
CA TYR A 71 -0.53 4.69 1.60
C TYR A 71 -1.77 4.47 0.72
N LEU A 72 -2.80 5.27 0.92
CA LEU A 72 -4.08 5.06 0.22
C LEU A 72 -3.96 5.20 -1.29
N PRO A 73 -3.40 6.31 -1.85
CA PRO A 73 -3.25 6.41 -3.30
C PRO A 73 -2.36 5.32 -3.89
N LEU A 74 -1.31 4.91 -3.19
CA LEU A 74 -0.45 3.81 -3.63
C LEU A 74 -1.21 2.48 -3.64
N ALA A 75 -1.96 2.20 -2.58
CA ALA A 75 -2.75 0.97 -2.47
C ALA A 75 -3.84 0.90 -3.55
N GLU A 76 -4.53 2.00 -3.80
CA GLU A 76 -5.54 2.07 -4.85
C GLU A 76 -4.95 1.81 -6.24
N MET A 77 -3.80 2.39 -6.55
CA MET A 77 -3.14 2.15 -7.83
C MET A 77 -2.63 0.72 -7.94
N LEU A 78 -2.09 0.13 -6.87
CA LEU A 78 -1.69 -1.27 -6.86
C LEU A 78 -2.87 -2.20 -7.13
N LYS A 79 -4.04 -1.87 -6.59
CA LYS A 79 -5.27 -2.61 -6.88
C LYS A 79 -5.64 -2.52 -8.36
N VAL A 80 -5.54 -1.33 -8.95
CA VAL A 80 -5.85 -1.10 -10.38
C VAL A 80 -4.92 -1.90 -11.28
N VAL A 81 -3.62 -1.92 -10.97
CA VAL A 81 -2.64 -2.68 -11.79
C VAL A 81 -2.62 -4.17 -11.46
N GLY A 82 -3.36 -4.62 -10.46
CA GLY A 82 -3.49 -6.03 -10.13
C GLY A 82 -2.36 -6.60 -9.28
N ASP A 83 -1.54 -5.77 -8.64
CA ASP A 83 -0.45 -6.21 -7.77
C ASP A 83 -0.89 -6.28 -6.30
N ALA A 84 -1.68 -7.29 -5.99
CA ALA A 84 -2.20 -7.50 -4.64
C ALA A 84 -1.11 -7.81 -3.62
N THR A 85 -0.07 -8.52 -4.01
CA THR A 85 1.03 -8.88 -3.12
C THR A 85 1.75 -7.63 -2.60
N SER A 86 2.08 -6.71 -3.48
CA SER A 86 2.71 -5.43 -3.09
C SER A 86 1.78 -4.58 -2.24
N ALA A 87 0.48 -4.56 -2.56
CA ALA A 87 -0.50 -3.80 -1.79
C ALA A 87 -0.62 -4.33 -0.35
N VAL A 88 -0.69 -5.63 -0.17
CA VAL A 88 -0.76 -6.25 1.15
C VAL A 88 0.53 -5.98 1.95
N ARG A 89 1.69 -6.07 1.32
CA ARG A 89 2.97 -5.73 1.95
C ARG A 89 3.03 -4.26 2.37
N LEU A 90 2.53 -3.37 1.53
CA LEU A 90 2.45 -1.94 1.85
C LEU A 90 1.60 -1.69 3.10
N ILE A 91 0.44 -2.31 3.17
CA ILE A 91 -0.53 -2.10 4.25
C ILE A 91 -0.12 -2.82 5.54
N HIS A 92 0.66 -3.88 5.44
CA HIS A 92 1.09 -4.68 6.60
C HIS A 92 1.76 -3.79 7.66
N GLY A 93 1.30 -3.88 8.89
CA GLY A 93 1.85 -3.10 10.00
C GLY A 93 1.35 -1.66 10.09
N PHE A 94 0.41 -1.25 9.24
CA PHE A 94 -0.12 0.11 9.28
C PHE A 94 -0.76 0.46 10.63
N TYR A 95 -1.50 -0.46 11.22
CA TYR A 95 -2.13 -0.26 12.53
C TYR A 95 -1.11 0.03 13.63
N GLN A 96 0.02 -0.66 13.63
CA GLN A 96 1.07 -0.45 14.62
C GLN A 96 1.74 0.91 14.48
N ARG A 97 1.82 1.45 13.27
CA ARG A 97 2.44 2.75 12.99
C ARG A 97 1.47 3.91 13.16
N TYR A 98 0.22 3.73 12.74
CA TYR A 98 -0.79 4.79 12.69
C TYR A 98 -2.13 4.28 13.23
N PRO A 99 -2.20 3.93 14.53
CA PRO A 99 -3.40 3.30 15.09
C PRO A 99 -4.66 4.18 15.05
N ASP A 100 -4.48 5.50 15.00
CA ASP A 100 -5.58 6.46 14.99
C ASP A 100 -5.84 7.07 13.60
N SER A 101 -5.23 6.51 12.56
CA SER A 101 -5.42 7.03 11.20
C SER A 101 -6.84 6.80 10.69
N GLU A 102 -7.41 7.83 10.08
CA GLU A 102 -8.71 7.73 9.40
C GLU A 102 -8.66 6.84 8.15
N HIS A 103 -7.47 6.59 7.60
CA HIS A 103 -7.29 5.74 6.43
C HIS A 103 -7.24 4.25 6.75
N LEU A 104 -7.08 3.90 8.03
CA LEU A 104 -6.89 2.51 8.46
C LEU A 104 -8.05 1.61 8.07
N PRO A 105 -9.34 1.97 8.32
CA PRO A 105 -10.44 1.09 7.96
C PRO A 105 -10.47 0.76 6.47
N ARG A 106 -10.30 1.75 5.63
CA ARG A 106 -10.32 1.58 4.18
C ARG A 106 -9.16 0.75 3.66
N LEU A 107 -7.96 1.03 4.15
CA LEU A 107 -6.76 0.27 3.77
C LEU A 107 -6.88 -1.20 4.15
N TYR A 108 -7.34 -1.48 5.36
CA TYR A 108 -7.48 -2.85 5.84
C TYR A 108 -8.61 -3.59 5.13
N LEU A 109 -9.71 -2.91 4.80
CA LEU A 109 -10.77 -3.50 3.99
C LEU A 109 -10.26 -3.87 2.60
N MET A 110 -9.47 -3.00 1.97
CA MET A 110 -8.83 -3.28 0.68
C MET A 110 -7.90 -4.50 0.78
N ALA A 111 -7.08 -4.56 1.83
CA ALA A 111 -6.18 -5.70 2.05
C ALA A 111 -6.96 -7.00 2.22
N ALA A 112 -8.03 -6.98 2.98
CA ALA A 112 -8.89 -8.16 3.18
C ALA A 112 -9.50 -8.62 1.86
N GLY A 113 -10.03 -7.70 1.05
CA GLY A 113 -10.57 -8.01 -0.27
C GLY A 113 -9.54 -8.65 -1.20
N MET A 114 -8.33 -8.09 -1.25
CA MET A 114 -7.25 -8.63 -2.08
C MET A 114 -6.76 -10.00 -1.59
N LEU A 115 -6.66 -10.18 -0.28
CA LEU A 115 -6.29 -11.46 0.31
C LEU A 115 -7.29 -12.56 -0.05
N PHE A 116 -8.57 -12.23 -0.04
CA PHE A 116 -9.62 -13.17 -0.37
C PHE A 116 -9.70 -13.43 -1.88
N GLU A 117 -9.86 -12.37 -2.68
CA GLU A 117 -10.18 -12.48 -4.11
C GLU A 117 -8.99 -12.83 -4.99
N GLN A 118 -7.82 -12.26 -4.69
CA GLN A 118 -6.65 -12.36 -5.56
C GLN A 118 -5.58 -13.28 -5.03
N LEU A 119 -5.34 -13.29 -3.73
CA LEU A 119 -4.28 -14.10 -3.11
C LEU A 119 -4.79 -15.42 -2.54
N HIS A 120 -6.10 -15.65 -2.57
CA HIS A 120 -6.73 -16.88 -2.11
C HIS A 120 -6.32 -17.27 -0.67
N GLN A 121 -6.29 -16.27 0.21
CA GLN A 121 -5.95 -16.45 1.63
C GLN A 121 -7.12 -16.02 2.52
N PRO A 122 -8.23 -16.78 2.52
CA PRO A 122 -9.44 -16.38 3.25
C PRO A 122 -9.24 -16.32 4.76
N ALA A 123 -8.38 -17.15 5.32
CA ALA A 123 -8.13 -17.14 6.78
C ALA A 123 -7.52 -15.80 7.23
N GLN A 124 -6.58 -15.25 6.48
CA GLN A 124 -6.00 -13.95 6.77
C GLN A 124 -7.01 -12.82 6.56
N ALA A 125 -7.82 -12.92 5.51
CA ALA A 125 -8.88 -11.95 5.24
C ALA A 125 -9.89 -11.90 6.39
N VAL A 126 -10.30 -13.05 6.91
CA VAL A 126 -11.24 -13.13 8.06
C VAL A 126 -10.66 -12.43 9.28
N LYS A 127 -9.38 -12.62 9.59
CA LYS A 127 -8.73 -11.95 10.72
C LYS A 127 -8.82 -10.43 10.61
N ILE A 128 -8.59 -9.91 9.42
CA ILE A 128 -8.67 -8.46 9.17
C ILE A 128 -10.12 -7.99 9.29
N LEU A 129 -11.07 -8.73 8.72
CA LEU A 129 -12.48 -8.36 8.78
C LEU A 129 -13.02 -8.39 10.21
N ASP A 130 -12.64 -9.37 11.01
CA ASP A 130 -13.03 -9.45 12.42
C ASP A 130 -12.43 -8.28 13.22
N PHE A 131 -11.17 -7.91 12.93
CA PHE A 131 -10.55 -6.74 13.53
C PHE A 131 -11.33 -5.46 13.20
N LEU A 132 -11.71 -5.27 11.93
CA LEU A 132 -12.47 -4.09 11.50
C LEU A 132 -13.85 -4.05 12.14
N GLN A 133 -14.52 -5.20 12.26
CA GLN A 133 -15.83 -5.28 12.89
C GLN A 133 -15.76 -4.90 14.37
N ALA A 134 -14.74 -5.36 15.08
CA ALA A 134 -14.59 -5.09 16.50
C ALA A 134 -14.16 -3.65 16.80
N ARG A 135 -13.26 -3.10 15.99
CA ARG A 135 -12.65 -1.79 16.25
C ARG A 135 -13.49 -0.62 15.75
N TYR A 136 -14.23 -0.80 14.66
CA TYR A 136 -14.99 0.29 14.02
C TYR A 136 -16.48 -0.03 13.91
N PRO A 137 -17.15 -0.35 15.04
CA PRO A 137 -18.60 -0.60 14.99
C PRO A 137 -19.33 0.66 14.51
N GLY A 138 -20.27 0.51 13.60
CA GLY A 138 -21.03 1.64 13.05
C GLY A 138 -20.30 2.46 11.99
N HIS A 139 -19.07 2.12 11.62
CA HIS A 139 -18.37 2.80 10.54
C HIS A 139 -19.01 2.48 9.16
N ALA A 140 -18.82 3.38 8.21
CA ALA A 140 -19.37 3.24 6.85
C ALA A 140 -18.88 1.98 6.10
N ILE A 141 -17.75 1.39 6.52
CA ILE A 141 -17.22 0.15 5.93
C ILE A 141 -17.97 -1.11 6.38
N GLN A 142 -18.76 -1.06 7.43
CA GLN A 142 -19.38 -2.26 8.02
C GLN A 142 -20.24 -3.08 7.07
N PRO A 143 -21.04 -2.47 6.17
CA PRO A 143 -21.78 -3.26 5.18
C PRO A 143 -20.87 -4.11 4.30
N GLU A 144 -19.75 -3.56 3.85
CA GLU A 144 -18.77 -4.28 3.01
C GLU A 144 -18.06 -5.38 3.81
N VAL A 145 -17.70 -5.11 5.06
CA VAL A 145 -17.12 -6.12 5.96
C VAL A 145 -18.07 -7.33 6.08
N ARG A 146 -19.35 -7.08 6.29
CA ARG A 146 -20.34 -8.15 6.40
C ARG A 146 -20.50 -8.94 5.11
N VAL A 147 -20.46 -8.26 3.97
CA VAL A 147 -20.54 -8.93 2.66
C VAL A 147 -19.36 -9.89 2.48
N TYR A 148 -18.15 -9.44 2.75
CA TYR A 148 -16.96 -10.31 2.65
C TYR A 148 -17.01 -11.46 3.62
N GLN A 149 -17.43 -11.22 4.87
CA GLN A 149 -17.56 -12.29 5.87
C GLN A 149 -18.55 -13.37 5.41
N LYS A 150 -19.67 -12.97 4.83
CA LYS A 150 -20.68 -13.92 4.28
C LYS A 150 -20.12 -14.69 3.09
N LEU A 151 -19.45 -14.03 2.16
CA LEU A 151 -18.85 -14.66 1.00
C LEU A 151 -17.83 -15.73 1.40
N ILE A 152 -16.95 -15.41 2.35
CA ILE A 152 -15.93 -16.32 2.82
C ILE A 152 -16.55 -17.53 3.52
N LYS A 153 -17.56 -17.31 4.38
CA LYS A 153 -18.29 -18.39 5.05
C LYS A 153 -19.05 -19.27 4.05
N GLY A 154 -19.63 -18.66 3.03
CA GLY A 154 -20.33 -19.40 1.97
C GLY A 154 -19.41 -20.33 1.20
N LEU A 155 -18.21 -19.87 0.87
CA LEU A 155 -17.21 -20.69 0.18
C LEU A 155 -16.66 -21.81 1.06
N ALA A 156 -16.51 -21.57 2.36
CA ALA A 156 -16.05 -22.60 3.30
C ALA A 156 -17.03 -23.77 3.45
N ARG A 157 -18.31 -23.60 3.05
CA ARG A 157 -19.32 -24.65 3.11
C ARG A 157 -19.38 -25.50 1.84
N LEU A 158 -18.67 -25.09 0.80
CA LEU A 158 -18.55 -25.85 -0.43
C LEU A 158 -17.43 -26.89 -0.33
#